data_150e003f01f15b17f6d402c8778716be
#
_entry.id   150e003f01f15b17f6d402c8778716be
#
_cell.length_a   1.000
_cell.length_b   1.000
_cell.length_c   1.000
_cell.angle_alpha   90.00
_cell.angle_beta   90.00
_cell.angle_gamma   90.00
#
_symmetry.space_group_name_H-M   'P 1'
#
loop_
_entity.id
_entity.type
_entity.pdbx_description
1 polymer ?
#
loop_
_entity_poly.entity_id
_entity_poly.type
_entity_poly.pdbx_seq_one_letter_code
_entity_poly.pdbx_strand_id
1 'polypeptide(L)'
;HKALDNVSLEIKKSSIFGLLGPNGAGKTSLIRVINQIINQDEGDILIDGRNITYEDVRKIGYMPEERGLYKKMKVGDFLLFMGKLKGLNRNQCIESAADWFEMLEVSNWWKKNIEDLSKGMSQKVQFISTVLHSPDLIILDEPFSGFDPINANLVKNNLLRLRDEGKTIIFSTHRMESVDEICDHLAMINNSKKILDGNTEQIKMDSKSNNYMITHNNVLNENKNIFDLVASSKITDNIFESEVTLKKGKKSRDLIVDISGKNNIISFNQRVPNMNDIFIMK
;
A
#
# COMPACT_ATOMS: atom_id res chain seq x y z
N HIS A 1 -23.81 -9.28 12.48
CA HIS A 1 -22.84 -8.24 12.04
C HIS A 1 -22.56 -8.43 10.55
N LYS A 2 -22.78 -7.39 9.75
CA LYS A 2 -22.50 -7.38 8.32
C LYS A 2 -21.03 -6.93 8.13
N ALA A 3 -20.17 -7.87 7.71
CA ALA A 3 -18.74 -7.59 7.56
C ALA A 3 -18.42 -6.81 6.27
N LEU A 4 -19.22 -7.02 5.22
CA LEU A 4 -19.14 -6.32 3.92
C LEU A 4 -20.56 -5.97 3.47
N ASP A 5 -20.79 -4.76 3.01
CA ASP A 5 -22.09 -4.25 2.56
C ASP A 5 -21.98 -3.74 1.11
N ASN A 6 -22.35 -4.59 0.16
CA ASN A 6 -22.36 -4.30 -1.27
C ASN A 6 -20.99 -3.75 -1.78
N VAL A 7 -19.91 -4.46 -1.47
CA VAL A 7 -18.56 -4.09 -1.92
C VAL A 7 -18.30 -4.75 -3.27
N SER A 8 -18.19 -3.95 -4.33
CA SER A 8 -17.76 -4.39 -5.66
C SER A 8 -16.44 -3.72 -6.04
N LEU A 9 -15.47 -4.51 -6.48
CA LEU A 9 -14.13 -4.06 -6.85
C LEU A 9 -13.73 -4.66 -8.19
N GLU A 10 -12.94 -3.91 -8.95
CA GLU A 10 -12.28 -4.39 -10.16
C GLU A 10 -10.77 -4.18 -10.01
N ILE A 11 -9.99 -5.24 -10.21
CA ILE A 11 -8.54 -5.24 -10.05
C ILE A 11 -7.91 -5.58 -11.39
N LYS A 12 -7.09 -4.68 -11.90
CA LYS A 12 -6.40 -4.85 -13.18
C LYS A 12 -5.25 -5.82 -13.04
N LYS A 13 -5.02 -6.64 -14.09
CA LYS A 13 -3.82 -7.47 -14.15
C LYS A 13 -2.55 -6.63 -14.15
N SER A 14 -1.47 -7.22 -13.67
CA SER A 14 -0.14 -6.59 -13.64
C SER A 14 -0.16 -5.21 -12.95
N SER A 15 -0.87 -5.14 -11.83
CA SER A 15 -0.98 -3.92 -11.02
C SER A 15 -0.89 -4.24 -9.53
N ILE A 16 -0.56 -3.21 -8.75
CA ILE A 16 -0.62 -3.25 -7.29
C ILE A 16 -1.89 -2.53 -6.84
N PHE A 17 -2.77 -3.27 -6.17
CA PHE A 17 -4.03 -2.78 -5.64
C PHE A 17 -3.98 -2.68 -4.11
N GLY A 18 -4.19 -1.48 -3.58
CA GLY A 18 -4.25 -1.20 -2.15
C GLY A 18 -5.67 -1.30 -1.60
N LEU A 19 -5.86 -2.14 -0.59
CA LEU A 19 -7.11 -2.25 0.15
C LEU A 19 -6.97 -1.53 1.49
N LEU A 20 -7.53 -0.33 1.59
CA LEU A 20 -7.36 0.60 2.69
C LEU A 20 -8.53 0.58 3.67
N GLY A 21 -8.28 0.99 4.89
CA GLY A 21 -9.32 1.22 5.89
C GLY A 21 -8.85 0.94 7.31
N PRO A 22 -9.60 1.39 8.31
CA PRO A 22 -9.28 1.14 9.71
C PRO A 22 -9.40 -0.35 10.07
N ASN A 23 -8.90 -0.71 11.24
CA ASN A 23 -9.09 -2.05 11.78
C ASN A 23 -10.60 -2.34 11.96
N GLY A 24 -11.04 -3.53 11.60
CA GLY A 24 -12.44 -3.92 11.64
C GLY A 24 -13.31 -3.40 10.49
N ALA A 25 -12.76 -2.68 9.51
CA ALA A 25 -13.52 -2.16 8.36
C ALA A 25 -14.06 -3.23 7.40
N GLY A 26 -13.52 -4.46 7.44
CA GLY A 26 -13.93 -5.57 6.55
C GLY A 26 -12.83 -6.03 5.59
N LYS A 27 -11.63 -5.43 5.59
CA LYS A 27 -10.51 -5.77 4.68
C LYS A 27 -10.14 -7.26 4.72
N THR A 28 -9.81 -7.78 5.89
CA THR A 28 -9.47 -9.20 6.09
C THR A 28 -10.64 -10.11 5.72
N SER A 29 -11.89 -9.71 5.98
CA SER A 29 -13.09 -10.47 5.56
C SER A 29 -13.16 -10.57 4.04
N LEU A 30 -12.93 -9.45 3.31
CA LEU A 30 -12.90 -9.46 1.86
C LEU A 30 -11.77 -10.35 1.31
N ILE A 31 -10.57 -10.25 1.88
CA ILE A 31 -9.44 -11.10 1.50
C ILE A 31 -9.77 -12.58 1.72
N ARG A 32 -10.40 -12.93 2.85
CA ARG A 32 -10.80 -14.32 3.15
C ARG A 32 -11.89 -14.83 2.19
N VAL A 33 -12.80 -13.96 1.77
CA VAL A 33 -13.82 -14.28 0.74
C VAL A 33 -13.14 -14.54 -0.62
N ILE A 34 -12.21 -13.68 -1.04
CA ILE A 34 -11.46 -13.88 -2.31
C ILE A 34 -10.68 -15.20 -2.28
N ASN A 35 -10.08 -15.55 -1.14
CA ASN A 35 -9.36 -16.82 -0.98
C ASN A 35 -10.27 -18.03 -0.70
N GLN A 36 -11.59 -17.88 -0.76
CA GLN A 36 -12.57 -18.92 -0.45
C GLN A 36 -12.38 -19.61 0.93
N ILE A 37 -11.82 -18.86 1.89
CA ILE A 37 -11.70 -19.30 3.30
C ILE A 37 -13.05 -19.17 3.99
N ILE A 38 -13.83 -18.14 3.63
CA ILE A 38 -15.22 -17.94 4.01
C ILE A 38 -16.05 -17.69 2.74
N ASN A 39 -17.28 -18.15 2.73
CA ASN A 39 -18.18 -17.91 1.61
C ASN A 39 -18.85 -16.53 1.75
N GLN A 40 -19.09 -15.87 0.63
CA GLN A 40 -19.98 -14.71 0.56
C GLN A 40 -21.45 -15.17 0.69
N ASP A 41 -22.29 -14.33 1.28
CA ASP A 41 -23.74 -14.57 1.32
C ASP A 41 -24.37 -14.29 -0.05
N GLU A 42 -23.90 -13.24 -0.75
CA GLU A 42 -24.38 -12.83 -2.06
C GLU A 42 -23.20 -12.27 -2.91
N GLY A 43 -23.36 -12.27 -4.22
CA GLY A 43 -22.39 -11.74 -5.18
C GLY A 43 -21.43 -12.81 -5.69
N ASP A 44 -20.53 -12.41 -6.60
CA ASP A 44 -19.62 -13.29 -7.30
C ASP A 44 -18.17 -12.80 -7.21
N ILE A 45 -17.24 -13.74 -7.27
CA ILE A 45 -15.81 -13.48 -7.43
C ILE A 45 -15.38 -14.00 -8.77
N LEU A 46 -14.90 -13.10 -9.61
CA LEU A 46 -14.49 -13.44 -10.97
C LEU A 46 -12.98 -13.30 -11.13
N ILE A 47 -12.36 -14.29 -11.79
CA ILE A 47 -10.99 -14.21 -12.31
C ILE A 47 -11.10 -14.39 -13.82
N ASP A 48 -10.61 -13.41 -14.59
CA ASP A 48 -10.67 -13.41 -16.04
C ASP A 48 -12.09 -13.62 -16.60
N GLY A 49 -13.08 -13.00 -15.95
CA GLY A 49 -14.49 -13.03 -16.36
C GLY A 49 -15.24 -14.33 -16.04
N ARG A 50 -14.63 -15.28 -15.36
CA ARG A 50 -15.26 -16.52 -14.88
C ARG A 50 -15.21 -16.63 -13.36
N ASN A 51 -16.16 -17.33 -12.79
CA ASN A 51 -16.19 -17.57 -11.35
C ASN A 51 -14.91 -18.27 -10.88
N ILE A 52 -14.39 -17.81 -9.73
CA ILE A 52 -13.22 -18.39 -9.09
C ILE A 52 -13.49 -19.86 -8.72
N THR A 53 -12.48 -20.69 -8.90
CA THR A 53 -12.54 -22.12 -8.57
C THR A 53 -11.51 -22.45 -7.48
N TYR A 54 -11.65 -23.61 -6.86
CA TYR A 54 -10.66 -24.11 -5.90
C TYR A 54 -9.26 -24.24 -6.50
N GLU A 55 -9.16 -24.61 -7.77
CA GLU A 55 -7.89 -24.70 -8.49
C GLU A 55 -7.22 -23.33 -8.67
N ASP A 56 -8.00 -22.27 -8.82
CA ASP A 56 -7.47 -20.89 -8.87
C ASP A 56 -6.89 -20.50 -7.51
N VAL A 57 -7.61 -20.79 -6.43
CA VAL A 57 -7.16 -20.50 -5.05
C VAL A 57 -5.84 -21.20 -4.72
N ARG A 58 -5.62 -22.41 -5.21
CA ARG A 58 -4.35 -23.13 -5.04
C ARG A 58 -3.17 -22.40 -5.67
N LYS A 59 -3.41 -21.64 -6.75
CA LYS A 59 -2.39 -20.87 -7.46
C LYS A 59 -2.19 -19.46 -6.88
N ILE A 60 -3.07 -18.99 -6.01
CA ILE A 60 -2.91 -17.70 -5.33
C ILE A 60 -1.83 -17.80 -4.27
N GLY A 61 -0.96 -16.78 -4.22
CA GLY A 61 -0.08 -16.55 -3.09
C GLY A 61 -0.81 -15.75 -2.03
N TYR A 62 -1.13 -16.36 -0.88
CA TYR A 62 -1.81 -15.65 0.21
C TYR A 62 -0.93 -15.58 1.45
N MET A 63 -0.74 -14.36 1.95
CA MET A 63 -0.03 -14.05 3.19
C MET A 63 -1.03 -13.46 4.19
N PRO A 64 -1.47 -14.20 5.20
CA PRO A 64 -2.34 -13.68 6.25
C PRO A 64 -1.57 -12.74 7.21
N GLU A 65 -2.30 -11.84 7.87
CA GLU A 65 -1.77 -10.96 8.91
C GLU A 65 -1.18 -11.76 10.09
N GLU A 66 -1.90 -12.80 10.52
CA GLU A 66 -1.40 -13.72 11.54
C GLU A 66 -0.37 -14.68 10.96
N ARG A 67 0.74 -14.86 11.67
CA ARG A 67 1.83 -15.68 11.21
C ARG A 67 1.50 -17.16 11.34
N GLY A 68 1.18 -17.79 10.21
CA GLY A 68 0.97 -19.24 10.10
C GLY A 68 2.26 -20.06 10.09
N LEU A 69 3.32 -19.65 10.80
CA LEU A 69 4.59 -20.33 10.82
C LEU A 69 4.62 -21.47 11.86
N TYR A 70 5.10 -22.63 11.46
CA TYR A 70 5.26 -23.78 12.35
C TYR A 70 6.54 -23.64 13.19
N LYS A 71 6.42 -23.16 14.42
CA LYS A 71 7.54 -22.79 15.30
C LYS A 71 8.61 -23.88 15.47
N LYS A 72 8.23 -25.16 15.50
CA LYS A 72 9.14 -26.31 15.68
C LYS A 72 9.86 -26.75 14.40
N MET A 73 9.62 -26.10 13.28
CA MET A 73 10.28 -26.41 12.00
C MET A 73 11.49 -25.50 11.77
N LYS A 74 12.43 -26.00 10.97
CA LYS A 74 13.46 -25.16 10.35
C LYS A 74 12.88 -24.41 9.17
N VAL A 75 13.45 -23.24 8.85
CA VAL A 75 13.00 -22.39 7.72
C VAL A 75 12.96 -23.19 6.41
N GLY A 76 14.03 -23.94 6.10
CA GLY A 76 14.09 -24.75 4.88
C GLY A 76 13.02 -25.82 4.83
N ASP A 77 12.77 -26.52 5.95
CA ASP A 77 11.74 -27.56 6.03
C ASP A 77 10.34 -26.98 5.86
N PHE A 78 10.09 -25.81 6.44
CA PHE A 78 8.84 -25.07 6.28
C PHE A 78 8.61 -24.65 4.82
N LEU A 79 9.63 -24.09 4.15
CA LEU A 79 9.52 -23.67 2.74
C LEU A 79 9.31 -24.88 1.83
N LEU A 80 10.00 -25.99 2.05
CA LEU A 80 9.77 -27.24 1.31
C LEU A 80 8.35 -27.77 1.51
N PHE A 81 7.82 -27.71 2.72
CA PHE A 81 6.45 -28.10 3.03
C PHE A 81 5.43 -27.21 2.30
N MET A 82 5.57 -25.89 2.39
CA MET A 82 4.68 -24.94 1.75
C MET A 82 4.74 -25.05 0.21
N GLY A 83 5.94 -25.15 -0.37
CA GLY A 83 6.12 -25.33 -1.79
C GLY A 83 5.48 -26.64 -2.30
N LYS A 84 5.61 -27.74 -1.55
CA LYS A 84 4.94 -29.00 -1.89
C LYS A 84 3.42 -28.88 -1.89
N LEU A 85 2.83 -28.15 -0.93
CA LEU A 85 1.38 -27.88 -0.91
C LEU A 85 0.92 -27.08 -2.14
N LYS A 86 1.82 -26.26 -2.70
CA LYS A 86 1.57 -25.46 -3.93
C LYS A 86 2.01 -26.19 -5.21
N GLY A 87 2.40 -27.46 -5.13
CA GLY A 87 2.70 -28.33 -6.28
C GLY A 87 4.14 -28.31 -6.75
N LEU A 88 5.06 -27.63 -6.05
CA LEU A 88 6.48 -27.64 -6.39
C LEU A 88 7.14 -28.95 -5.98
N ASN A 89 8.08 -29.43 -6.79
CA ASN A 89 8.99 -30.48 -6.37
C ASN A 89 10.13 -29.90 -5.50
N ARG A 90 10.94 -30.79 -4.88
CA ARG A 90 11.99 -30.38 -3.95
C ARG A 90 13.03 -29.45 -4.59
N ASN A 91 13.46 -29.74 -5.82
CA ASN A 91 14.49 -28.94 -6.49
C ASN A 91 13.95 -27.54 -6.83
N GLN A 92 12.74 -27.45 -7.39
CA GLN A 92 12.07 -26.18 -7.65
C GLN A 92 11.92 -25.33 -6.39
N CYS A 93 11.56 -25.95 -5.24
CA CYS A 93 11.50 -25.24 -3.97
C CYS A 93 12.85 -24.67 -3.54
N ILE A 94 13.92 -25.47 -3.68
CA ILE A 94 15.27 -25.04 -3.27
C ILE A 94 15.78 -23.91 -4.15
N GLU A 95 15.62 -24.02 -5.47
CA GLU A 95 16.02 -22.99 -6.44
C GLU A 95 15.27 -21.68 -6.18
N SER A 96 13.94 -21.72 -6.15
CA SER A 96 13.14 -20.53 -5.87
C SER A 96 13.43 -19.92 -4.48
N ALA A 97 13.65 -20.75 -3.47
CA ALA A 97 14.00 -20.26 -2.14
C ALA A 97 15.39 -19.61 -2.11
N ALA A 98 16.36 -20.11 -2.88
CA ALA A 98 17.68 -19.53 -2.98
C ALA A 98 17.64 -18.13 -3.57
N ASP A 99 16.88 -17.94 -4.67
CA ASP A 99 16.68 -16.64 -5.30
C ASP A 99 16.04 -15.64 -4.32
N TRP A 100 14.98 -16.05 -3.62
CA TRP A 100 14.31 -15.20 -2.64
C TRP A 100 15.17 -14.91 -1.41
N PHE A 101 16.04 -15.85 -1.00
CA PHE A 101 16.98 -15.63 0.10
C PHE A 101 18.01 -14.57 -0.25
N GLU A 102 18.51 -14.56 -1.49
CA GLU A 102 19.40 -13.50 -1.98
C GLU A 102 18.69 -12.16 -2.03
N MET A 103 17.50 -12.09 -2.66
CA MET A 103 16.73 -10.86 -2.82
C MET A 103 16.31 -10.22 -1.51
N LEU A 104 16.07 -11.01 -0.47
CA LEU A 104 15.67 -10.53 0.85
C LEU A 104 16.82 -10.50 1.86
N GLU A 105 18.06 -10.75 1.41
CA GLU A 105 19.28 -10.70 2.23
C GLU A 105 19.23 -11.66 3.44
N VAL A 106 18.80 -12.90 3.20
CA VAL A 106 18.61 -13.91 4.25
C VAL A 106 19.28 -15.25 3.96
N SER A 107 20.36 -15.26 3.18
CA SER A 107 21.02 -16.46 2.63
C SER A 107 21.36 -17.54 3.65
N ASN A 108 21.64 -17.18 4.90
CA ASN A 108 22.06 -18.11 5.95
C ASN A 108 20.90 -18.69 6.78
N TRP A 109 19.62 -18.49 6.37
CA TRP A 109 18.50 -18.85 7.25
C TRP A 109 17.94 -20.25 7.04
N TRP A 110 18.35 -20.97 6.02
CA TRP A 110 17.82 -22.30 5.68
C TRP A 110 17.77 -23.29 6.87
N LYS A 111 18.82 -23.29 7.71
CA LYS A 111 18.95 -24.20 8.87
C LYS A 111 18.45 -23.59 10.19
N LYS A 112 18.03 -22.31 10.21
CA LYS A 112 17.52 -21.69 11.43
C LYS A 112 16.18 -22.28 11.83
N ASN A 113 15.92 -22.38 13.14
CA ASN A 113 14.59 -22.72 13.62
C ASN A 113 13.67 -21.51 13.53
N ILE A 114 12.41 -21.73 13.21
CA ILE A 114 11.42 -20.65 13.08
C ILE A 114 11.17 -19.97 14.43
N GLU A 115 11.25 -20.70 15.55
CA GLU A 115 11.08 -20.14 16.90
C GLU A 115 12.18 -19.12 17.28
N ASP A 116 13.36 -19.21 16.68
CA ASP A 116 14.49 -18.32 16.92
C ASP A 116 14.42 -17.02 16.10
N LEU A 117 13.40 -16.88 15.23
CA LEU A 117 13.28 -15.74 14.35
C LEU A 117 12.63 -14.54 15.07
N SER A 118 13.20 -13.35 14.86
CA SER A 118 12.56 -12.11 15.24
C SER A 118 11.25 -11.88 14.48
N LYS A 119 10.48 -10.89 14.87
CA LYS A 119 9.22 -10.53 14.21
C LYS A 119 9.42 -10.23 12.72
N GLY A 120 10.41 -9.39 12.36
CA GLY A 120 10.72 -9.05 10.97
C GLY A 120 11.27 -10.25 10.19
N MET A 121 12.12 -11.08 10.82
CA MET A 121 12.61 -12.30 10.19
C MET A 121 11.48 -13.28 9.84
N SER A 122 10.55 -13.49 10.76
CA SER A 122 9.37 -14.34 10.54
C SER A 122 8.51 -13.82 9.38
N GLN A 123 8.37 -12.49 9.28
CA GLN A 123 7.64 -11.84 8.20
C GLN A 123 8.30 -12.08 6.83
N LYS A 124 9.64 -11.99 6.72
CA LYS A 124 10.37 -12.33 5.50
C LYS A 124 10.15 -13.79 5.10
N VAL A 125 10.23 -14.74 6.04
CA VAL A 125 9.99 -16.17 5.76
C VAL A 125 8.56 -16.40 5.29
N GLN A 126 7.59 -15.75 5.90
CA GLN A 126 6.18 -15.83 5.49
C GLN A 126 5.97 -15.26 4.08
N PHE A 127 6.58 -14.12 3.76
CA PHE A 127 6.55 -13.54 2.43
C PHE A 127 7.16 -14.50 1.39
N ILE A 128 8.36 -15.06 1.66
CA ILE A 128 8.98 -16.05 0.77
C ILE A 128 8.04 -17.24 0.52
N SER A 129 7.42 -17.79 1.56
CA SER A 129 6.50 -18.92 1.41
C SER A 129 5.29 -18.59 0.55
N THR A 130 4.88 -17.32 0.52
CA THR A 130 3.75 -16.82 -0.25
C THR A 130 4.07 -16.74 -1.74
N VAL A 131 5.29 -16.35 -2.10
CA VAL A 131 5.69 -16.11 -3.49
C VAL A 131 6.50 -17.25 -4.09
N LEU A 132 6.86 -18.25 -3.30
CA LEU A 132 7.76 -19.37 -3.66
C LEU A 132 7.35 -20.13 -4.92
N HIS A 133 6.05 -20.28 -5.15
CA HIS A 133 5.48 -21.00 -6.30
C HIS A 133 5.18 -20.09 -7.51
N SER A 134 5.73 -18.87 -7.50
CA SER A 134 5.56 -17.86 -8.55
C SER A 134 4.10 -17.61 -8.95
N PRO A 135 3.20 -17.29 -7.99
CA PRO A 135 1.79 -17.06 -8.27
C PRO A 135 1.57 -15.87 -9.20
N ASP A 136 0.49 -15.89 -10.01
CA ASP A 136 0.09 -14.76 -10.84
C ASP A 136 -0.73 -13.72 -10.05
N LEU A 137 -1.42 -14.16 -8.99
CA LEU A 137 -2.13 -13.31 -8.03
C LEU A 137 -1.55 -13.49 -6.64
N ILE A 138 -1.13 -12.39 -6.04
CA ILE A 138 -0.53 -12.33 -4.70
C ILE A 138 -1.43 -11.47 -3.82
N ILE A 139 -1.88 -12.01 -2.70
CA ILE A 139 -2.74 -11.33 -1.73
C ILE A 139 -2.02 -11.26 -0.40
N LEU A 140 -1.81 -10.06 0.12
CA LEU A 140 -1.03 -9.82 1.33
C LEU A 140 -1.87 -9.03 2.35
N ASP A 141 -2.08 -9.60 3.52
CA ASP A 141 -2.81 -8.93 4.61
C ASP A 141 -1.79 -8.30 5.57
N GLU A 142 -1.73 -6.95 5.62
CA GLU A 142 -0.79 -6.16 6.42
C GLU A 142 0.70 -6.54 6.23
N PRO A 143 1.23 -6.62 4.98
CA PRO A 143 2.54 -7.20 4.68
C PRO A 143 3.71 -6.47 5.34
N PHE A 144 3.56 -5.21 5.66
CA PHE A 144 4.64 -4.37 6.23
C PHE A 144 4.61 -4.32 7.75
N SER A 145 3.67 -5.03 8.40
CA SER A 145 3.56 -5.07 9.85
C SER A 145 4.77 -5.77 10.48
N GLY A 146 5.49 -5.04 11.33
CA GLY A 146 6.64 -5.59 12.07
C GLY A 146 7.98 -5.50 11.37
N PHE A 147 8.04 -4.88 10.20
CA PHE A 147 9.29 -4.45 9.60
C PHE A 147 9.72 -3.07 10.11
N ASP A 148 11.04 -2.88 10.21
CA ASP A 148 11.65 -1.56 10.22
C ASP A 148 11.59 -0.93 8.82
N PRO A 149 11.87 0.37 8.65
CA PRO A 149 11.78 1.06 7.37
C PRO A 149 12.65 0.44 6.26
N ILE A 150 13.84 -0.05 6.59
CA ILE A 150 14.77 -0.64 5.61
C ILE A 150 14.20 -1.93 5.06
N ASN A 151 13.76 -2.84 5.95
CA ASN A 151 13.15 -4.10 5.55
C ASN A 151 11.80 -3.90 4.84
N ALA A 152 11.00 -2.92 5.25
CA ALA A 152 9.77 -2.57 4.55
C ALA A 152 10.04 -2.13 3.11
N ASN A 153 11.05 -1.27 2.88
CA ASN A 153 11.45 -0.83 1.54
C ASN A 153 11.98 -1.98 0.68
N LEU A 154 12.74 -2.91 1.27
CA LEU A 154 13.20 -4.10 0.56
C LEU A 154 12.03 -4.94 0.03
N VAL A 155 10.99 -5.16 0.84
CA VAL A 155 9.78 -5.88 0.42
C VAL A 155 8.99 -5.07 -0.62
N LYS A 156 8.81 -3.75 -0.45
CA LYS A 156 8.15 -2.88 -1.43
C LYS A 156 8.82 -2.96 -2.81
N ASN A 157 10.16 -2.87 -2.87
CA ASN A 157 10.91 -2.99 -4.11
C ASN A 157 10.69 -4.35 -4.80
N ASN A 158 10.61 -5.43 -4.02
CA ASN A 158 10.29 -6.75 -4.57
C ASN A 158 8.84 -6.85 -5.07
N LEU A 159 7.87 -6.17 -4.43
CA LEU A 159 6.50 -6.10 -4.95
C LEU A 159 6.43 -5.33 -6.26
N LEU A 160 7.12 -4.19 -6.38
CA LEU A 160 7.23 -3.44 -7.64
C LEU A 160 7.83 -4.30 -8.75
N ARG A 161 8.92 -5.03 -8.46
CA ARG A 161 9.52 -5.96 -9.42
C ARG A 161 8.54 -7.05 -9.86
N LEU A 162 7.84 -7.68 -8.94
CA LEU A 162 6.84 -8.71 -9.25
C LEU A 162 5.72 -8.17 -10.13
N ARG A 163 5.24 -6.93 -9.90
CA ARG A 163 4.28 -6.26 -10.76
C ARG A 163 4.86 -6.07 -12.16
N ASP A 164 6.09 -5.60 -12.28
CA ASP A 164 6.76 -5.36 -13.56
C ASP A 164 7.02 -6.68 -14.33
N GLU A 165 7.15 -7.80 -13.62
CA GLU A 165 7.14 -9.17 -14.16
C GLU A 165 5.75 -9.67 -14.56
N GLY A 166 4.70 -8.84 -14.41
CA GLY A 166 3.33 -9.15 -14.83
C GLY A 166 2.43 -9.74 -13.73
N LYS A 167 2.90 -9.80 -12.48
CA LYS A 167 2.09 -10.31 -11.36
C LYS A 167 1.07 -9.28 -10.89
N THR A 168 -0.09 -9.75 -10.45
CA THR A 168 -1.13 -8.92 -9.84
C THR A 168 -1.03 -9.03 -8.33
N ILE A 169 -1.01 -7.89 -7.65
CA ILE A 169 -0.80 -7.83 -6.20
C ILE A 169 -1.95 -7.08 -5.54
N ILE A 170 -2.55 -7.68 -4.54
CA ILE A 170 -3.52 -7.05 -3.65
C ILE A 170 -2.90 -7.00 -2.26
N PHE A 171 -2.84 -5.85 -1.63
CA PHE A 171 -2.47 -5.82 -0.22
C PHE A 171 -3.40 -4.94 0.60
N SER A 172 -3.70 -5.40 1.80
CA SER A 172 -4.41 -4.58 2.79
C SER A 172 -3.42 -3.80 3.63
N THR A 173 -3.80 -2.61 4.01
CA THR A 173 -3.07 -1.84 5.02
C THR A 173 -3.93 -0.74 5.64
N HIS A 174 -3.56 -0.34 6.84
CA HIS A 174 -4.02 0.90 7.47
C HIS A 174 -2.96 2.02 7.37
N ARG A 175 -1.77 1.73 6.78
CA ARG A 175 -0.67 2.69 6.60
C ARG A 175 -0.76 3.33 5.23
N MET A 176 -1.21 4.57 5.18
CA MET A 176 -1.45 5.32 3.93
C MET A 176 -0.18 5.60 3.14
N GLU A 177 0.97 5.77 3.81
CA GLU A 177 2.27 6.01 3.18
C GLU A 177 2.68 4.89 2.22
N SER A 178 2.45 3.63 2.62
CA SER A 178 2.77 2.48 1.77
C SER A 178 1.95 2.44 0.48
N VAL A 179 0.74 2.99 0.51
CA VAL A 179 -0.12 3.08 -0.67
C VAL A 179 0.36 4.15 -1.62
N ASP A 180 0.74 5.32 -1.08
CA ASP A 180 1.29 6.43 -1.85
C ASP A 180 2.53 6.03 -2.65
N GLU A 181 3.33 5.10 -2.11
CA GLU A 181 4.61 4.71 -2.68
C GLU A 181 4.50 3.65 -3.78
N ILE A 182 3.56 2.68 -3.67
CA ILE A 182 3.59 1.52 -4.57
C ILE A 182 2.26 1.17 -5.25
N CYS A 183 1.11 1.77 -4.86
CA CYS A 183 -0.18 1.38 -5.44
C CYS A 183 -0.50 2.10 -6.73
N ASP A 184 -0.89 1.33 -7.76
CA ASP A 184 -1.46 1.86 -9.00
C ASP A 184 -2.93 2.23 -8.82
N HIS A 185 -3.67 1.40 -8.07
CA HIS A 185 -5.08 1.56 -7.74
C HIS A 185 -5.33 1.26 -6.27
N LEU A 186 -6.39 1.83 -5.75
CA LEU A 186 -6.81 1.56 -4.37
C LEU A 186 -8.33 1.53 -4.23
N ALA A 187 -8.77 0.83 -3.20
CA ALA A 187 -10.11 1.00 -2.65
C ALA A 187 -10.03 1.20 -1.13
N MET A 188 -10.91 2.04 -0.62
CA MET A 188 -11.02 2.32 0.80
C MET A 188 -12.33 1.76 1.34
N ILE A 189 -12.23 0.92 2.37
CA ILE A 189 -13.38 0.35 3.07
C ILE A 189 -13.47 1.00 4.45
N ASN A 190 -14.66 1.48 4.78
CA ASN A 190 -14.98 1.98 6.10
C ASN A 190 -16.38 1.52 6.49
N ASN A 191 -16.57 1.07 7.73
CA ASN A 191 -17.84 0.55 8.23
C ASN A 191 -18.51 -0.44 7.25
N SER A 192 -17.74 -1.43 6.77
CA SER A 192 -18.17 -2.49 5.84
C SER A 192 -18.52 -2.02 4.42
N LYS A 193 -18.36 -0.74 4.08
CA LYS A 193 -18.71 -0.16 2.78
C LYS A 193 -17.48 0.37 2.06
N LYS A 194 -17.49 0.28 0.72
CA LYS A 194 -16.52 0.96 -0.12
C LYS A 194 -16.85 2.45 -0.20
N ILE A 195 -15.94 3.29 0.29
CA ILE A 195 -16.11 4.75 0.32
C ILE A 195 -15.28 5.48 -0.76
N LEU A 196 -14.25 4.82 -1.28
CA LEU A 196 -13.39 5.35 -2.33
C LEU A 196 -12.86 4.19 -3.17
N ASP A 197 -12.68 4.41 -4.48
CA ASP A 197 -12.14 3.41 -5.41
C ASP A 197 -11.62 4.13 -6.67
N GLY A 198 -10.41 3.81 -7.11
CA GLY A 198 -9.85 4.37 -8.32
C GLY A 198 -8.33 4.32 -8.43
N ASN A 199 -7.82 4.94 -9.48
CA ASN A 199 -6.38 5.12 -9.67
C ASN A 199 -5.82 6.06 -8.60
N THR A 200 -4.69 5.70 -8.00
CA THR A 200 -4.09 6.43 -6.86
C THR A 200 -3.76 7.87 -7.22
N GLU A 201 -3.10 8.10 -8.36
CA GLU A 201 -2.73 9.45 -8.81
C GLU A 201 -3.95 10.30 -9.17
N GLN A 202 -4.98 9.69 -9.81
CA GLN A 202 -6.21 10.40 -10.14
C GLN A 202 -6.96 10.84 -8.88
N ILE A 203 -7.06 9.97 -7.88
CA ILE A 203 -7.68 10.30 -6.59
C ILE A 203 -6.97 11.47 -5.92
N LYS A 204 -5.64 11.50 -5.91
CA LYS A 204 -4.85 12.61 -5.40
C LYS A 204 -5.13 13.90 -6.19
N MET A 205 -5.17 13.79 -7.52
CA MET A 205 -5.44 14.93 -8.40
C MET A 205 -6.83 15.52 -8.18
N ASP A 206 -7.84 14.66 -8.07
CA ASP A 206 -9.23 15.08 -7.84
C ASP A 206 -9.45 15.66 -6.42
N SER A 207 -8.58 15.26 -5.49
CA SER A 207 -8.59 15.73 -4.09
C SER A 207 -7.72 16.99 -3.88
N LYS A 208 -7.12 17.55 -4.94
CA LYS A 208 -6.32 18.78 -4.82
C LYS A 208 -7.16 19.90 -4.18
N SER A 209 -6.65 20.42 -3.09
CA SER A 209 -7.17 21.62 -2.47
C SER A 209 -6.59 22.87 -3.16
N ASN A 210 -7.22 24.02 -2.93
CA ASN A 210 -6.64 25.32 -3.34
C ASN A 210 -5.51 25.76 -2.38
N ASN A 211 -4.80 24.83 -1.75
CA ASN A 211 -3.71 25.11 -0.85
C ASN A 211 -2.37 25.11 -1.58
N TYR A 212 -1.53 26.06 -1.22
CA TYR A 212 -0.20 26.23 -1.79
C TYR A 212 0.82 26.34 -0.67
N MET A 213 1.95 25.65 -0.84
CA MET A 213 3.15 25.81 -0.03
C MET A 213 4.10 26.76 -0.75
N ILE A 214 4.50 27.83 -0.08
CA ILE A 214 5.32 28.89 -0.66
C ILE A 214 6.51 29.12 0.24
N THR A 215 7.70 28.95 -0.30
CA THR A 215 8.93 29.37 0.36
C THR A 215 9.30 30.76 -0.13
N HIS A 216 9.52 31.68 0.78
CA HIS A 216 9.73 33.09 0.45
C HIS A 216 10.63 33.77 1.51
N ASN A 217 11.16 34.95 1.16
CA ASN A 217 11.79 35.81 2.16
C ASN A 217 10.75 36.73 2.83
N ASN A 218 11.08 37.24 3.98
CA ASN A 218 10.25 38.14 4.81
C ASN A 218 8.92 37.51 5.28
N VAL A 219 8.25 38.18 6.19
CA VAL A 219 6.95 37.74 6.72
C VAL A 219 5.86 37.95 5.67
N LEU A 220 5.08 36.91 5.39
CA LEU A 220 3.91 36.99 4.52
C LEU A 220 2.69 37.50 5.29
N ASN A 221 2.09 38.55 4.80
CA ASN A 221 0.83 39.05 5.32
C ASN A 221 -0.34 38.52 4.50
N GLU A 222 -1.42 38.15 5.18
CA GLU A 222 -2.64 37.68 4.55
C GLU A 222 -3.25 38.74 3.62
N ASN A 223 -3.73 38.34 2.46
CA ASN A 223 -4.59 39.14 1.60
C ASN A 223 -5.97 38.49 1.46
N LYS A 224 -6.89 38.88 2.32
CA LYS A 224 -8.25 38.30 2.42
C LYS A 224 -9.05 38.31 1.12
N ASN A 225 -8.63 39.08 0.12
CA ASN A 225 -9.27 39.11 -1.20
C ASN A 225 -8.73 38.04 -2.14
N ILE A 226 -7.54 37.48 -1.87
CA ILE A 226 -6.83 36.55 -2.75
C ILE A 226 -6.61 35.22 -2.06
N PHE A 227 -6.11 35.21 -0.80
CA PHE A 227 -5.81 34.00 -0.05
C PHE A 227 -5.96 34.20 1.46
N ASP A 228 -6.16 33.10 2.17
CA ASP A 228 -6.03 33.01 3.62
C ASP A 228 -4.68 32.40 3.96
N LEU A 229 -4.00 32.92 4.98
CA LEU A 229 -2.78 32.35 5.51
C LEU A 229 -3.15 31.26 6.53
N VAL A 230 -2.84 29.98 6.21
CA VAL A 230 -3.15 28.83 7.08
C VAL A 230 -2.08 28.66 8.15
N ALA A 231 -0.81 28.66 7.72
CA ALA A 231 0.33 28.52 8.60
C ALA A 231 1.55 29.24 8.02
N SER A 232 2.46 29.67 8.87
CA SER A 232 3.75 30.20 8.45
C SER A 232 4.80 29.79 9.47
N SER A 233 5.91 29.24 9.00
CA SER A 233 7.05 28.83 9.80
C SER A 233 8.33 29.47 9.29
N LYS A 234 9.24 29.78 10.19
CA LYS A 234 10.56 30.30 9.87
C LYS A 234 11.51 29.13 9.68
N ILE A 235 12.13 29.02 8.50
CA ILE A 235 13.13 27.98 8.19
C ILE A 235 14.54 28.48 8.59
N THR A 236 14.88 29.70 8.18
CA THR A 236 16.13 30.41 8.55
C THR A 236 15.80 31.87 8.85
N ASP A 237 16.84 32.66 9.21
CA ASP A 237 16.61 34.07 9.58
C ASP A 237 15.86 34.90 8.55
N ASN A 238 15.99 34.61 7.27
CA ASN A 238 15.36 35.34 6.18
C ASN A 238 14.50 34.46 5.26
N ILE A 239 14.23 33.20 5.62
CA ILE A 239 13.44 32.29 4.78
C ILE A 239 12.28 31.74 5.61
N PHE A 240 11.09 31.88 5.05
CA PHE A 240 9.83 31.41 5.62
C PHE A 240 9.18 30.40 4.66
N GLU A 241 8.47 29.47 5.22
CA GLU A 241 7.55 28.59 4.51
C GLU A 241 6.13 28.87 4.99
N SER A 242 5.24 29.17 4.05
CA SER A 242 3.86 29.50 4.36
C SER A 242 2.91 28.60 3.59
N GLU A 243 1.90 28.09 4.28
CA GLU A 243 0.75 27.43 3.67
C GLU A 243 -0.38 28.45 3.52
N VAL A 244 -0.88 28.58 2.30
CA VAL A 244 -1.98 29.51 1.99
C VAL A 244 -3.11 28.80 1.26
N THR A 245 -4.36 29.19 1.54
CA THR A 245 -5.54 28.72 0.82
C THR A 245 -6.04 29.80 -0.12
N LEU A 246 -6.04 29.51 -1.43
CA LEU A 246 -6.54 30.43 -2.45
C LEU A 246 -8.06 30.58 -2.37
N LYS A 247 -8.55 31.78 -2.43
CA LYS A 247 -10.00 32.10 -2.40
C LYS A 247 -10.72 31.57 -3.65
N LYS A 248 -11.99 31.22 -3.48
CA LYS A 248 -12.86 30.77 -4.57
C LYS A 248 -12.91 31.78 -5.70
N GLY A 249 -12.67 31.30 -6.92
CA GLY A 249 -12.67 32.15 -8.12
C GLY A 249 -11.35 32.86 -8.43
N LYS A 250 -10.35 32.74 -7.58
CA LYS A 250 -8.97 33.19 -7.84
C LYS A 250 -8.13 32.09 -8.48
N LYS A 251 -7.09 32.50 -9.20
CA LYS A 251 -6.15 31.60 -9.86
C LYS A 251 -4.76 31.65 -9.19
N SER A 252 -3.96 30.61 -9.32
CA SER A 252 -2.58 30.60 -8.82
C SER A 252 -1.74 31.79 -9.28
N ARG A 253 -2.00 32.29 -10.49
CA ARG A 253 -1.38 33.53 -11.01
C ARG A 253 -1.63 34.71 -10.10
N ASP A 254 -2.86 34.90 -9.62
CA ASP A 254 -3.25 36.05 -8.77
C ASP A 254 -2.46 36.00 -7.45
N LEU A 255 -2.28 34.80 -6.92
CA LEU A 255 -1.50 34.55 -5.71
C LEU A 255 0.00 34.87 -5.93
N ILE A 256 0.59 34.40 -7.04
CA ILE A 256 2.00 34.66 -7.36
C ILE A 256 2.25 36.14 -7.52
N VAL A 257 1.36 36.87 -8.24
CA VAL A 257 1.49 38.34 -8.47
C VAL A 257 1.42 39.11 -7.17
N ASP A 258 0.48 38.78 -6.29
CA ASP A 258 0.33 39.47 -5.00
C ASP A 258 1.54 39.27 -4.08
N ILE A 259 2.05 38.05 -4.02
CA ILE A 259 3.20 37.72 -3.15
C ILE A 259 4.49 38.26 -3.73
N SER A 260 4.75 38.12 -5.03
CA SER A 260 5.99 38.56 -5.68
C SER A 260 6.18 40.07 -5.67
N GLY A 261 5.09 40.82 -5.53
CA GLY A 261 5.14 42.28 -5.35
C GLY A 261 5.79 42.74 -4.03
N LYS A 262 5.86 41.87 -3.02
CA LYS A 262 6.32 42.21 -1.65
C LYS A 262 7.43 41.26 -1.14
N ASN A 263 7.50 40.05 -1.67
CA ASN A 263 8.39 38.99 -1.22
C ASN A 263 9.10 38.36 -2.43
N ASN A 264 10.32 37.92 -2.22
CA ASN A 264 11.00 37.07 -3.22
C ASN A 264 10.54 35.62 -3.01
N ILE A 265 9.89 35.04 -4.01
CA ILE A 265 9.42 33.64 -3.99
C ILE A 265 10.60 32.75 -4.36
N ILE A 266 10.93 31.81 -3.48
CA ILE A 266 11.97 30.79 -3.68
C ILE A 266 11.36 29.51 -4.27
N SER A 267 10.21 29.08 -3.73
CA SER A 267 9.44 27.95 -4.28
C SER A 267 7.94 28.22 -4.19
N PHE A 268 7.20 27.64 -5.14
CA PHE A 268 5.74 27.74 -5.20
C PHE A 268 5.17 26.42 -5.67
N ASN A 269 4.53 25.69 -4.75
CA ASN A 269 4.00 24.37 -5.00
C ASN A 269 2.54 24.27 -4.58
N GLN A 270 1.68 23.76 -5.46
CA GLN A 270 0.32 23.39 -5.04
C GLN A 270 0.42 22.15 -4.12
N ARG A 271 -0.20 22.21 -2.96
CA ARG A 271 -0.25 21.07 -2.05
C ARG A 271 -1.14 19.98 -2.64
N VAL A 272 -0.51 18.89 -3.06
CA VAL A 272 -1.21 17.65 -3.42
C VAL A 272 -1.42 16.89 -2.12
N PRO A 273 -2.67 16.61 -1.72
CA PRO A 273 -2.90 15.85 -0.49
C PRO A 273 -2.33 14.43 -0.61
N ASN A 274 -1.72 13.94 0.44
CA ASN A 274 -1.35 12.53 0.54
C ASN A 274 -2.58 11.67 0.87
N MET A 275 -2.44 10.34 0.81
CA MET A 275 -3.58 9.45 1.07
C MET A 275 -4.12 9.56 2.49
N ASN A 276 -3.29 9.94 3.47
CA ASN A 276 -3.74 10.17 4.84
C ASN A 276 -4.64 11.42 4.94
N ASP A 277 -4.26 12.49 4.25
CA ASP A 277 -5.11 13.71 4.18
C ASP A 277 -6.48 13.38 3.56
N ILE A 278 -6.48 12.61 2.46
CA ILE A 278 -7.71 12.19 1.77
C ILE A 278 -8.58 11.29 2.66
N PHE A 279 -7.94 10.40 3.42
CA PHE A 279 -8.66 9.52 4.37
C PHE A 279 -9.38 10.31 5.46
N ILE A 280 -8.75 11.34 6.00
CA ILE A 280 -9.34 12.19 7.07
C ILE A 280 -10.52 13.00 6.53
N MET A 281 -10.53 13.33 5.23
CA MET A 281 -11.60 14.10 4.58
C MET A 281 -12.84 13.27 4.25
N LYS A 282 -12.75 11.92 4.28
CA LYS A 282 -13.84 10.98 3.90
C LYS A 282 -14.47 10.29 5.10
#